data_8dda5c0835a0939e863d9b837775e525
#
_entry.id   8dda5c0835a0939e863d9b837775e525
#
_cell.length_a   1.000
_cell.length_b   1.000
_cell.length_c   1.000
_cell.angle_alpha   90.00
_cell.angle_beta   90.00
_cell.angle_gamma   90.00
#
_symmetry.space_group_name_H-M   'P 1'
#
loop_
_entity.id
_entity.type
_entity.pdbx_description
1 polymer ?
#
loop_
_entity_poly.entity_id
_entity_poly.type
_entity_poly.pdbx_seq_one_letter_code
_entity_poly.pdbx_strand_id
1 'polypeptide(L)'
;GVTNTVIRRNYAHHNTGPGFWFDINANRNLFEENLSEFNSWEGLIYELSCGCEIRNNILRWNGLEPREGLLWGVPFVIQNAENANIHNNYFEASPKKYARAGGVSIINQFRPQYSNGVCGEHTAEGNIIHNNTIVMPLGGYNGLQYGSYGWNTYEDFLEKPNRWYDNTYYSGKPNRGNFHWYGPGELPTDFVIQFYNWEDWQSLGQDKGSKWIAKHSSFFNPNSAEIKRLIIETTGVSY
;
A
#
# COMPACT_ATOMS: atom_id res chain seq x y z
N GLY A 1 -18.68 -12.21 -0.58
CA GLY A 1 -17.93 -11.19 -1.30
C GLY A 1 -18.74 -10.50 -2.39
N VAL A 2 -18.35 -9.31 -2.75
CA VAL A 2 -18.97 -8.51 -3.81
C VAL A 2 -18.01 -8.54 -5.01
N THR A 3 -18.53 -8.89 -6.19
CA THR A 3 -17.67 -9.02 -7.40
C THR A 3 -18.19 -8.15 -8.54
N ASN A 4 -17.30 -7.71 -9.42
CA ASN A 4 -17.61 -6.92 -10.62
C ASN A 4 -18.44 -5.65 -10.30
N THR A 5 -18.12 -5.00 -9.19
CA THR A 5 -18.83 -3.81 -8.69
C THR A 5 -17.96 -2.58 -8.84
N VAL A 6 -18.60 -1.45 -9.10
CA VAL A 6 -17.96 -0.12 -9.09
C VAL A 6 -18.28 0.58 -7.78
N ILE A 7 -17.24 0.91 -7.02
CA ILE A 7 -17.32 1.69 -5.77
C ILE A 7 -16.61 3.02 -6.04
N ARG A 8 -17.38 4.08 -6.16
CA ARG A 8 -16.81 5.39 -6.52
C ARG A 8 -17.50 6.56 -5.83
N ARG A 9 -16.72 7.63 -5.64
CA ARG A 9 -17.16 8.91 -5.12
C ARG A 9 -17.79 8.81 -3.73
N ASN A 10 -17.22 7.91 -2.91
CA ASN A 10 -17.60 7.77 -1.52
C ASN A 10 -16.61 8.51 -0.62
N TYR A 11 -17.10 8.96 0.51
CA TYR A 11 -16.29 9.59 1.55
C TYR A 11 -16.41 8.81 2.86
N ALA A 12 -15.31 8.22 3.31
CA ALA A 12 -15.19 7.49 4.56
C ALA A 12 -14.22 8.20 5.51
N HIS A 13 -14.70 8.63 6.67
CA HIS A 13 -13.89 9.38 7.62
C HIS A 13 -14.27 9.19 9.07
N HIS A 14 -13.29 9.39 9.97
CA HIS A 14 -13.48 9.36 11.43
C HIS A 14 -14.10 8.05 11.94
N ASN A 15 -13.83 6.93 11.27
CA ASN A 15 -14.26 5.62 11.73
C ASN A 15 -13.26 5.09 12.78
N THR A 16 -13.76 4.28 13.71
CA THR A 16 -12.93 3.56 14.70
C THR A 16 -12.26 2.31 14.13
N GLY A 17 -12.35 2.11 12.83
CA GLY A 17 -11.74 1.05 12.05
C GLY A 17 -11.13 1.61 10.77
N PRO A 18 -10.99 0.80 9.71
CA PRO A 18 -10.56 1.27 8.40
C PRO A 18 -11.63 2.16 7.74
N GLY A 19 -11.21 2.96 6.76
CA GLY A 19 -12.14 3.72 5.94
C GLY A 19 -12.98 2.82 5.04
N PHE A 20 -12.29 1.92 4.34
CA PHE A 20 -12.91 0.90 3.49
C PHE A 20 -12.23 -0.45 3.74
N TRP A 21 -13.02 -1.51 3.62
CA TRP A 21 -12.49 -2.85 3.76
C TRP A 21 -13.14 -3.80 2.74
N PHE A 22 -12.34 -4.30 1.83
CA PHE A 22 -12.70 -5.40 0.94
C PHE A 22 -12.18 -6.68 1.57
N ASP A 23 -13.10 -7.56 1.93
CA ASP A 23 -12.79 -8.79 2.61
C ASP A 23 -13.49 -9.97 1.96
N ILE A 24 -12.81 -11.07 1.89
CA ILE A 24 -13.23 -12.38 1.43
C ILE A 24 -14.05 -12.35 0.12
N ASN A 25 -13.35 -12.58 -0.98
CA ASN A 25 -13.95 -12.67 -2.32
C ASN A 25 -14.58 -11.38 -2.86
N ALA A 26 -14.05 -10.23 -2.47
CA ALA A 26 -14.37 -8.97 -3.11
C ALA A 26 -13.56 -8.79 -4.41
N ASN A 27 -13.87 -9.60 -5.42
CA ASN A 27 -13.03 -9.80 -6.61
C ASN A 27 -13.44 -8.92 -7.79
N ARG A 28 -12.44 -8.50 -8.60
CA ARG A 28 -12.64 -7.80 -9.87
C ARG A 28 -13.49 -6.54 -9.75
N ASN A 29 -13.37 -5.85 -8.64
CA ASN A 29 -14.06 -4.59 -8.40
C ASN A 29 -13.25 -3.41 -8.92
N LEU A 30 -13.93 -2.34 -9.29
CA LEU A 30 -13.34 -1.05 -9.55
C LEU A 30 -13.58 -0.14 -8.34
N PHE A 31 -12.49 0.31 -7.73
CA PHE A 31 -12.51 1.28 -6.62
C PHE A 31 -11.86 2.58 -7.09
N GLU A 32 -12.67 3.61 -7.35
CA GLU A 32 -12.18 4.84 -7.95
C GLU A 32 -12.79 6.12 -7.37
N GLU A 33 -12.03 7.21 -7.40
CA GLU A 33 -12.48 8.54 -7.01
C GLU A 33 -13.07 8.60 -5.59
N ASN A 34 -12.58 7.75 -4.67
CA ASN A 34 -13.00 7.75 -3.28
C ASN A 34 -12.03 8.57 -2.42
N LEU A 35 -12.55 9.15 -1.35
CA LEU A 35 -11.79 9.81 -0.31
C LEU A 35 -11.90 9.02 1.01
N SER A 36 -10.74 8.70 1.60
CA SER A 36 -10.65 8.09 2.93
C SER A 36 -9.66 8.87 3.77
N GLU A 37 -10.12 9.43 4.89
CA GLU A 37 -9.26 10.22 5.77
C GLU A 37 -9.67 10.15 7.24
N PHE A 38 -8.70 10.38 8.14
CA PHE A 38 -8.91 10.45 9.59
C PHE A 38 -9.56 9.20 10.21
N ASN A 39 -9.35 8.02 9.64
CA ASN A 39 -9.81 6.78 10.23
C ASN A 39 -8.77 6.24 11.23
N SER A 40 -9.22 5.53 12.27
CA SER A 40 -8.33 4.99 13.28
C SER A 40 -7.34 3.97 12.71
N TRP A 41 -7.77 3.22 11.71
CA TRP A 41 -6.95 2.21 11.04
C TRP A 41 -6.59 2.66 9.61
N GLU A 42 -6.42 1.72 8.70
CA GLU A 42 -6.05 1.97 7.31
C GLU A 42 -7.11 2.78 6.54
N GLY A 43 -6.69 3.45 5.50
CA GLY A 43 -7.62 4.12 4.58
C GLY A 43 -8.43 3.13 3.76
N LEU A 44 -7.75 2.12 3.23
CA LEU A 44 -8.33 0.97 2.53
C LEU A 44 -7.55 -0.30 2.90
N ILE A 45 -8.28 -1.34 3.26
CA ILE A 45 -7.79 -2.72 3.33
C ILE A 45 -8.37 -3.50 2.15
N TYR A 46 -7.49 -4.07 1.33
CA TYR A 46 -7.85 -5.00 0.27
C TYR A 46 -7.36 -6.39 0.65
N GLU A 47 -8.29 -7.22 1.12
CA GLU A 47 -7.99 -8.49 1.78
C GLU A 47 -8.70 -9.67 1.11
N LEU A 48 -8.01 -10.82 1.05
CA LEU A 48 -8.53 -12.12 0.59
C LEU A 48 -9.36 -12.03 -0.71
N SER A 49 -8.83 -11.29 -1.67
CA SER A 49 -9.53 -10.90 -2.89
C SER A 49 -8.59 -10.87 -4.09
N CYS A 50 -9.10 -10.80 -5.31
CA CYS A 50 -8.24 -10.73 -6.50
C CYS A 50 -8.77 -9.85 -7.63
N GLY A 51 -7.83 -9.35 -8.42
CA GLY A 51 -8.10 -8.71 -9.71
C GLY A 51 -8.83 -7.37 -9.64
N CYS A 52 -8.74 -6.64 -8.51
CA CYS A 52 -9.34 -5.32 -8.41
C CYS A 52 -8.51 -4.26 -9.13
N GLU A 53 -9.18 -3.26 -9.67
CA GLU A 53 -8.58 -2.01 -10.12
C GLU A 53 -8.84 -0.93 -9.07
N ILE A 54 -7.78 -0.31 -8.56
CA ILE A 54 -7.82 0.71 -7.50
C ILE A 54 -7.13 1.95 -8.03
N ARG A 55 -7.92 2.98 -8.39
CA ARG A 55 -7.38 4.14 -9.08
C ARG A 55 -8.02 5.47 -8.69
N ASN A 56 -7.29 6.55 -8.87
CA ASN A 56 -7.77 7.92 -8.69
C ASN A 56 -8.38 8.19 -7.30
N ASN A 57 -7.92 7.43 -6.28
CA ASN A 57 -8.40 7.61 -4.92
C ASN A 57 -7.49 8.54 -4.12
N ILE A 58 -8.03 9.14 -3.10
CA ILE A 58 -7.31 9.92 -2.10
C ILE A 58 -7.44 9.22 -0.76
N LEU A 59 -6.36 8.61 -0.31
CA LEU A 59 -6.29 7.93 0.98
C LEU A 59 -5.23 8.65 1.83
N ARG A 60 -5.66 9.43 2.83
CA ARG A 60 -4.75 10.28 3.60
C ARG A 60 -5.07 10.32 5.08
N TRP A 61 -4.04 10.51 5.91
CA TRP A 61 -4.13 10.74 7.36
C TRP A 61 -4.95 9.67 8.10
N ASN A 62 -4.94 8.46 7.59
CA ASN A 62 -5.48 7.29 8.27
C ASN A 62 -4.41 6.71 9.22
N GLY A 63 -4.75 5.68 9.99
CA GLY A 63 -3.83 5.09 10.97
C GLY A 63 -3.64 5.98 12.20
N LEU A 64 -4.72 6.56 12.70
CA LEU A 64 -4.67 7.49 13.83
C LEU A 64 -4.45 6.80 15.18
N GLU A 65 -4.68 5.49 15.25
CA GLU A 65 -4.43 4.66 16.42
C GLU A 65 -3.26 3.71 16.17
N PRO A 66 -2.47 3.43 17.20
CA PRO A 66 -1.38 2.47 17.08
C PRO A 66 -1.91 1.08 16.72
N ARG A 67 -1.28 0.45 15.73
CA ARG A 67 -1.46 -0.97 15.43
C ARG A 67 -0.13 -1.70 15.62
N GLU A 68 -0.21 -2.97 15.99
CA GLU A 68 0.97 -3.81 16.07
C GLU A 68 1.51 -4.12 14.67
N GLY A 69 2.84 -4.09 14.55
CA GLY A 69 3.55 -4.35 13.30
C GLY A 69 3.98 -3.10 12.54
N LEU A 70 4.97 -3.27 11.67
CA LEU A 70 5.66 -2.15 11.02
C LEU A 70 4.86 -1.53 9.87
N LEU A 71 4.05 -2.32 9.20
CA LEU A 71 3.37 -1.94 7.97
C LEU A 71 1.85 -1.77 8.13
N TRP A 72 1.34 -1.75 9.35
CA TRP A 72 -0.04 -1.42 9.66
C TRP A 72 -0.24 0.08 9.90
N GLY A 73 -1.48 0.55 9.75
CA GLY A 73 -1.83 1.96 9.94
C GLY A 73 -1.43 2.83 8.74
N VAL A 74 -1.36 2.27 7.56
CA VAL A 74 -1.04 2.96 6.29
C VAL A 74 -2.30 3.46 5.59
N PRO A 75 -2.17 4.38 4.64
CA PRO A 75 -3.27 4.71 3.74
C PRO A 75 -3.84 3.49 3.01
N PHE A 76 -3.00 2.57 2.55
CA PHE A 76 -3.44 1.41 1.77
C PHE A 76 -2.70 0.13 2.13
N VAL A 77 -3.45 -0.92 2.44
CA VAL A 77 -2.96 -2.28 2.70
C VAL A 77 -3.52 -3.26 1.69
N ILE A 78 -2.64 -4.09 1.13
CA ILE A 78 -2.96 -5.31 0.40
C ILE A 78 -2.67 -6.47 1.36
N GLN A 79 -3.71 -7.23 1.74
CA GLN A 79 -3.55 -8.34 2.68
C GLN A 79 -4.05 -9.64 2.06
N ASN A 80 -3.15 -10.58 1.81
CA ASN A 80 -3.51 -11.84 1.16
C ASN A 80 -4.41 -11.64 -0.08
N ALA A 81 -4.11 -10.63 -0.88
CA ALA A 81 -4.87 -10.28 -2.07
C ALA A 81 -3.95 -10.15 -3.28
N GLU A 82 -4.44 -10.54 -4.43
CA GLU A 82 -3.61 -10.79 -5.59
C GLU A 82 -4.12 -10.13 -6.87
N ASN A 83 -3.20 -9.95 -7.81
CA ASN A 83 -3.49 -9.48 -9.16
C ASN A 83 -4.26 -8.15 -9.20
N ALA A 84 -4.05 -7.26 -8.22
CA ALA A 84 -4.63 -5.93 -8.23
C ALA A 84 -3.79 -4.96 -9.06
N ASN A 85 -4.47 -4.05 -9.75
CA ASN A 85 -3.86 -2.93 -10.47
C ASN A 85 -4.12 -1.63 -9.71
N ILE A 86 -3.07 -1.03 -9.13
CA ILE A 86 -3.16 0.09 -8.20
C ILE A 86 -2.43 1.29 -8.79
N HIS A 87 -3.18 2.29 -9.30
CA HIS A 87 -2.55 3.39 -10.01
C HIS A 87 -3.27 4.73 -9.88
N ASN A 88 -2.51 5.80 -10.11
CA ASN A 88 -3.01 7.17 -10.08
C ASN A 88 -3.69 7.53 -8.75
N ASN A 89 -3.30 6.90 -7.64
CA ASN A 89 -3.81 7.22 -6.34
C ASN A 89 -2.89 8.19 -5.61
N TYR A 90 -3.48 8.99 -4.73
CA TYR A 90 -2.76 9.80 -3.77
C TYR A 90 -2.82 9.15 -2.39
N PHE A 91 -1.68 8.70 -1.90
CA PHE A 91 -1.49 8.10 -0.58
C PHE A 91 -0.69 9.02 0.31
N GLU A 92 -1.24 9.45 1.44
CA GLU A 92 -0.53 10.27 2.40
C GLU A 92 -0.59 9.66 3.79
N ALA A 93 0.58 9.30 4.31
CA ALA A 93 0.73 8.76 5.65
C ALA A 93 0.32 9.81 6.70
N SER A 94 -0.20 9.34 7.82
CA SER A 94 -0.54 10.21 8.94
C SER A 94 0.70 10.97 9.44
N PRO A 95 0.61 12.28 9.69
CA PRO A 95 1.68 13.05 10.31
C PRO A 95 1.83 12.73 11.81
N LYS A 96 1.00 11.86 12.38
CA LYS A 96 1.13 11.47 13.78
C LYS A 96 2.33 10.57 14.00
N LYS A 97 2.98 10.74 15.15
CA LYS A 97 4.22 10.05 15.56
C LYS A 97 4.13 8.52 15.56
N TYR A 98 2.94 7.94 15.52
CA TYR A 98 2.71 6.49 15.54
C TYR A 98 2.80 5.85 14.16
N ALA A 99 2.73 6.61 13.10
CA ALA A 99 2.78 6.10 11.74
C ALA A 99 4.22 5.64 11.43
N ARG A 100 4.49 4.37 11.70
CA ARG A 100 5.74 3.72 11.28
C ARG A 100 5.69 3.36 9.79
N ALA A 101 4.49 3.19 9.29
CA ALA A 101 4.25 2.78 7.92
C ALA A 101 4.23 3.97 6.96
N GLY A 102 4.56 3.70 5.71
CA GLY A 102 4.56 4.67 4.63
C GLY A 102 3.21 4.82 3.95
N GLY A 103 3.16 4.67 2.64
CA GLY A 103 1.93 4.83 1.85
C GLY A 103 1.23 3.53 1.53
N VAL A 104 1.98 2.49 1.20
CA VAL A 104 1.45 1.20 0.71
C VAL A 104 2.16 0.05 1.39
N SER A 105 1.38 -0.87 1.91
CA SER A 105 1.86 -2.10 2.53
C SER A 105 1.26 -3.33 1.87
N ILE A 106 2.05 -4.38 1.75
CA ILE A 106 1.58 -5.72 1.38
C ILE A 106 1.82 -6.63 2.57
N ILE A 107 0.78 -7.32 3.02
CA ILE A 107 0.85 -8.24 4.14
C ILE A 107 0.40 -9.61 3.66
N ASN A 108 1.29 -10.59 3.77
CA ASN A 108 0.99 -11.97 3.47
C ASN A 108 0.95 -12.79 4.76
N GLN A 109 -0.17 -13.47 5.00
CA GLN A 109 -0.39 -14.33 6.14
C GLN A 109 -0.85 -15.71 5.62
N PHE A 110 -0.50 -16.76 6.32
CA PHE A 110 -1.01 -18.09 5.97
C PHE A 110 -2.49 -18.21 6.33
N ARG A 111 -3.35 -18.27 5.31
CA ARG A 111 -4.80 -18.32 5.46
C ARG A 111 -5.46 -19.35 4.55
N PRO A 112 -5.04 -20.63 4.59
CA PRO A 112 -5.50 -21.67 3.66
C PRO A 112 -7.02 -21.92 3.73
N GLN A 113 -7.65 -21.63 4.86
CA GLN A 113 -9.09 -21.80 5.04
C GLN A 113 -9.95 -20.87 4.16
N TYR A 114 -9.35 -19.85 3.59
CA TYR A 114 -10.03 -18.90 2.69
C TYR A 114 -9.69 -19.12 1.22
N SER A 115 -8.93 -20.16 0.90
CA SER A 115 -8.69 -20.58 -0.48
C SER A 115 -10.02 -20.82 -1.19
N ASN A 116 -10.16 -20.28 -2.40
CA ASN A 116 -11.35 -20.51 -3.22
C ASN A 116 -10.97 -20.68 -4.68
N GLY A 117 -11.85 -21.32 -5.44
CA GLY A 117 -11.61 -21.65 -6.83
C GLY A 117 -11.55 -20.44 -7.80
N VAL A 118 -11.76 -19.20 -7.34
CA VAL A 118 -11.72 -18.01 -8.19
C VAL A 118 -10.32 -17.38 -8.21
N CYS A 119 -9.69 -17.30 -7.05
CA CYS A 119 -8.41 -16.62 -6.88
C CYS A 119 -7.30 -17.54 -6.35
N GLY A 120 -7.59 -18.81 -6.09
CA GLY A 120 -6.60 -19.73 -5.53
C GLY A 120 -6.39 -19.56 -4.03
N GLU A 121 -5.15 -19.58 -3.60
CA GLU A 121 -4.77 -19.64 -2.17
C GLU A 121 -4.74 -18.27 -1.46
N HIS A 122 -5.11 -17.21 -2.13
CA HIS A 122 -5.05 -15.85 -1.59
C HIS A 122 -3.66 -15.50 -1.04
N THR A 123 -2.70 -15.58 -1.89
CA THR A 123 -1.35 -15.09 -1.65
C THR A 123 -1.26 -13.62 -2.07
N ALA A 124 -0.45 -12.84 -1.38
CA ALA A 124 -0.27 -11.43 -1.74
C ALA A 124 0.72 -11.29 -2.91
N GLU A 125 0.32 -11.71 -4.11
CA GLU A 125 1.18 -11.78 -5.30
C GLU A 125 0.57 -11.13 -6.54
N GLY A 126 1.41 -10.83 -7.54
CA GLY A 126 0.95 -10.33 -8.83
C GLY A 126 0.36 -8.91 -8.81
N ASN A 127 0.48 -8.19 -7.71
CA ASN A 127 -0.05 -6.84 -7.60
C ASN A 127 0.87 -5.84 -8.30
N ILE A 128 0.28 -4.87 -8.98
CA ILE A 128 0.99 -3.82 -9.72
C ILE A 128 0.67 -2.47 -9.11
N ILE A 129 1.69 -1.78 -8.59
CA ILE A 129 1.58 -0.49 -7.91
C ILE A 129 2.34 0.55 -8.73
N HIS A 130 1.63 1.42 -9.45
CA HIS A 130 2.28 2.34 -10.38
C HIS A 130 1.60 3.70 -10.52
N ASN A 131 2.35 4.69 -10.97
CA ASN A 131 1.84 6.04 -11.18
C ASN A 131 1.13 6.65 -9.96
N ASN A 132 1.46 6.20 -8.75
CA ASN A 132 0.89 6.77 -7.53
C ASN A 132 1.78 7.89 -6.98
N THR A 133 1.16 8.82 -6.28
CA THR A 133 1.85 9.78 -5.43
C THR A 133 1.78 9.34 -3.99
N ILE A 134 2.95 9.14 -3.36
CA ILE A 134 3.09 8.62 -1.99
C ILE A 134 3.78 9.67 -1.15
N VAL A 135 3.08 10.17 -0.13
CA VAL A 135 3.54 11.27 0.73
C VAL A 135 3.76 10.75 2.15
N MET A 136 4.98 10.91 2.65
CA MET A 136 5.43 10.38 3.93
C MET A 136 6.06 11.49 4.79
N PRO A 137 5.26 12.29 5.52
CA PRO A 137 5.75 13.46 6.27
C PRO A 137 6.82 13.12 7.30
N LEU A 138 6.70 11.99 7.95
CA LEU A 138 7.63 11.52 8.99
C LEU A 138 8.58 10.42 8.51
N GLY A 139 8.61 10.14 7.21
CA GLY A 139 9.16 8.92 6.66
C GLY A 139 8.20 7.77 6.88
N GLY A 140 8.68 6.58 6.87
CA GLY A 140 7.86 5.38 7.08
C GLY A 140 8.31 4.26 6.15
N TYR A 141 7.67 3.11 6.27
CA TYR A 141 8.04 1.92 5.53
C TYR A 141 6.96 1.58 4.50
N ASN A 142 7.39 1.20 3.32
CA ASN A 142 6.55 0.65 2.27
C ASN A 142 6.98 -0.79 1.98
N GLY A 143 6.16 -1.52 1.25
CA GLY A 143 6.53 -2.84 0.75
C GLY A 143 5.86 -3.97 1.49
N LEU A 144 6.58 -5.05 1.70
CA LEU A 144 6.04 -6.33 2.08
C LEU A 144 6.36 -6.72 3.52
N GLN A 145 5.36 -7.19 4.24
CA GLN A 145 5.50 -7.84 5.54
C GLN A 145 4.88 -9.24 5.49
N TYR A 146 5.60 -10.23 6.03
CA TYR A 146 4.99 -11.51 6.41
C TYR A 146 4.34 -11.40 7.79
N GLY A 147 3.13 -11.90 7.87
CA GLY A 147 2.60 -12.30 9.17
C GLY A 147 3.31 -13.56 9.66
N SER A 148 3.32 -13.79 10.96
CA SER A 148 3.97 -14.92 11.65
C SER A 148 3.47 -16.33 11.23
N TYR A 149 2.68 -16.45 10.20
CA TYR A 149 2.03 -17.68 9.76
C TYR A 149 2.07 -17.90 8.24
N GLY A 150 3.04 -17.37 7.54
CA GLY A 150 3.01 -17.50 6.08
C GLY A 150 4.07 -18.45 5.53
N TRP A 151 3.66 -19.40 4.77
CA TRP A 151 4.49 -20.32 4.01
C TRP A 151 4.18 -20.21 2.52
N ASN A 152 4.66 -19.16 1.89
CA ASN A 152 4.92 -19.25 0.47
C ASN A 152 6.42 -19.36 0.33
N THR A 153 6.88 -20.26 -0.52
CA THR A 153 8.30 -20.34 -0.81
C THR A 153 8.72 -19.07 -1.55
N TYR A 154 9.99 -18.71 -1.46
CA TYR A 154 10.57 -17.60 -2.25
C TYR A 154 10.30 -17.79 -3.75
N GLU A 155 10.23 -19.04 -4.20
CA GLU A 155 9.97 -19.43 -5.57
C GLU A 155 8.55 -19.05 -6.00
N ASP A 156 7.54 -19.34 -5.19
CA ASP A 156 6.14 -18.93 -5.46
C ASP A 156 6.03 -17.42 -5.63
N PHE A 157 6.78 -16.69 -4.82
CA PHE A 157 6.81 -15.23 -4.85
C PHE A 157 7.52 -14.66 -6.09
N LEU A 158 8.48 -15.40 -6.65
CA LEU A 158 9.18 -15.03 -7.88
C LEU A 158 8.37 -15.33 -9.14
N GLU A 159 7.46 -16.29 -9.10
CA GLU A 159 6.62 -16.63 -10.26
C GLU A 159 5.63 -15.50 -10.59
N LYS A 160 5.06 -14.86 -9.59
CA LYS A 160 4.12 -13.74 -9.75
C LYS A 160 4.50 -12.57 -8.85
N PRO A 161 5.63 -11.91 -9.12
CA PRO A 161 6.13 -10.86 -8.23
C PRO A 161 5.19 -9.65 -8.21
N ASN A 162 5.06 -9.06 -7.02
CA ASN A 162 4.51 -7.71 -6.92
C ASN A 162 5.48 -6.72 -7.54
N ARG A 163 4.98 -5.71 -8.24
CA ARG A 163 5.79 -4.76 -8.99
C ARG A 163 5.43 -3.32 -8.65
N TRP A 164 6.45 -2.52 -8.44
CA TRP A 164 6.34 -1.06 -8.32
C TRP A 164 7.07 -0.41 -9.50
N TYR A 165 6.46 0.64 -10.09
CA TYR A 165 7.12 1.48 -11.09
C TYR A 165 6.40 2.82 -11.26
N ASP A 166 7.10 3.81 -11.79
CA ASP A 166 6.59 5.14 -12.11
C ASP A 166 5.85 5.84 -10.95
N ASN A 167 6.15 5.50 -9.69
CA ASN A 167 5.60 6.17 -8.52
C ASN A 167 6.42 7.41 -8.15
N THR A 168 5.80 8.35 -7.47
CA THR A 168 6.50 9.52 -6.91
C THR A 168 6.36 9.55 -5.40
N TYR A 169 7.50 9.50 -4.71
CA TYR A 169 7.58 9.53 -3.24
C TYR A 169 8.03 10.90 -2.77
N TYR A 170 7.24 11.52 -1.89
CA TYR A 170 7.61 12.72 -1.17
C TYR A 170 7.85 12.38 0.29
N SER A 171 9.07 12.58 0.78
CA SER A 171 9.44 12.21 2.15
C SER A 171 10.01 13.38 2.93
N GLY A 172 9.58 13.53 4.18
CA GLY A 172 10.13 14.47 5.14
C GLY A 172 11.39 13.97 5.84
N LYS A 173 11.83 12.75 5.55
CA LYS A 173 13.03 12.12 6.10
C LYS A 173 13.96 11.63 5.00
N PRO A 174 15.28 11.57 5.29
CA PRO A 174 16.22 10.93 4.38
C PRO A 174 15.83 9.48 4.09
N ASN A 175 16.19 9.04 2.90
CA ASN A 175 16.06 7.64 2.49
C ASN A 175 17.01 6.74 3.32
N ARG A 176 16.45 6.06 4.30
CA ARG A 176 17.18 5.14 5.19
C ARG A 176 16.34 3.91 5.48
N GLY A 177 16.41 2.90 4.58
CA GLY A 177 15.71 1.64 4.80
C GLY A 177 14.19 1.79 4.84
N ASN A 178 13.62 2.53 3.90
CA ASN A 178 12.19 2.83 3.85
C ASN A 178 11.37 1.75 3.11
N PHE A 179 12.04 0.73 2.58
CA PHE A 179 11.37 -0.36 1.88
C PHE A 179 11.63 -1.68 2.59
N HIS A 180 10.57 -2.37 2.90
CA HIS A 180 10.57 -3.73 3.42
C HIS A 180 10.40 -4.71 2.28
N TRP A 181 11.31 -5.66 2.15
CA TRP A 181 11.22 -6.68 1.11
C TRP A 181 12.00 -7.93 1.50
N TYR A 182 11.81 -8.99 0.74
CA TYR A 182 12.61 -10.19 0.91
C TYR A 182 13.99 -10.02 0.33
N GLY A 183 14.96 -10.52 1.09
CA GLY A 183 16.24 -10.86 0.57
C GLY A 183 16.49 -12.36 0.66
N PRO A 184 17.46 -12.90 -0.10
CA PRO A 184 17.91 -14.27 0.10
C PRO A 184 18.44 -14.41 1.52
N GLY A 185 17.89 -15.36 2.28
CA GLY A 185 18.44 -15.80 3.53
C GLY A 185 19.69 -16.67 3.32
N GLU A 186 20.32 -17.12 4.40
CA GLU A 186 21.48 -18.02 4.32
C GLU A 186 21.12 -19.41 3.77
N LEU A 187 19.84 -19.79 3.82
CA LEU A 187 19.31 -21.00 3.21
C LEU A 187 18.22 -20.65 2.18
N PRO A 188 18.04 -21.45 1.14
CA PRO A 188 16.99 -21.22 0.13
C PRO A 188 15.56 -21.18 0.69
N THR A 189 15.37 -21.68 1.91
CA THR A 189 14.10 -21.70 2.66
C THR A 189 13.96 -20.57 3.68
N ASP A 190 15.04 -19.79 3.90
CA ASP A 190 15.05 -18.73 4.89
C ASP A 190 14.72 -17.40 4.25
N PHE A 191 13.56 -16.87 4.59
CA PHE A 191 13.19 -15.52 4.22
C PHE A 191 13.57 -14.56 5.33
N VAL A 192 14.46 -13.64 5.02
CA VAL A 192 14.76 -12.53 5.92
C VAL A 192 14.12 -11.27 5.35
N ILE A 193 13.24 -10.65 6.13
CA ILE A 193 12.79 -9.31 5.80
C ILE A 193 13.97 -8.38 5.95
N GLN A 194 14.35 -7.74 4.87
CA GLN A 194 15.41 -6.76 4.84
C GLN A 194 14.84 -5.36 4.63
N PHE A 195 15.59 -4.39 5.13
CA PHE A 195 15.30 -2.98 4.93
C PHE A 195 16.20 -2.47 3.80
N TYR A 196 15.58 -1.96 2.77
CA TYR A 196 16.27 -1.40 1.63
C TYR A 196 16.16 0.11 1.63
N ASN A 197 17.27 0.79 1.34
CA ASN A 197 17.24 2.19 0.94
C ASN A 197 16.72 2.32 -0.49
N TRP A 198 16.63 3.52 -1.01
CA TRP A 198 16.07 3.77 -2.34
C TRP A 198 16.88 3.11 -3.47
N GLU A 199 18.18 3.23 -3.41
CA GLU A 199 19.10 2.70 -4.41
C GLU A 199 19.09 1.18 -4.42
N ASP A 200 19.14 0.57 -3.25
CA ASP A 200 19.07 -0.89 -3.10
C ASP A 200 17.71 -1.44 -3.54
N TRP A 201 16.61 -0.74 -3.20
CA TRP A 201 15.27 -1.09 -3.64
C TRP A 201 15.14 -1.09 -5.17
N GLN A 202 15.70 -0.06 -5.84
CA GLN A 202 15.72 0.00 -7.30
C GLN A 202 16.60 -1.09 -7.91
N SER A 203 17.66 -1.50 -7.24
CA SER A 203 18.53 -2.58 -7.70
C SER A 203 17.84 -3.95 -7.74
N LEU A 204 16.77 -4.13 -6.94
CA LEU A 204 15.89 -5.29 -7.01
C LEU A 204 14.92 -5.27 -8.20
N GLY A 205 15.00 -4.25 -9.05
CA GLY A 205 14.11 -4.07 -10.20
C GLY A 205 12.78 -3.41 -9.87
N GLN A 206 12.60 -2.98 -8.62
CA GLN A 206 11.40 -2.27 -8.19
C GLN A 206 11.51 -0.76 -8.45
N ASP A 207 10.37 -0.10 -8.54
CA ASP A 207 10.25 1.35 -8.73
C ASP A 207 11.06 1.94 -9.90
N LYS A 208 11.17 1.17 -10.98
CA LYS A 208 11.76 1.67 -12.23
C LYS A 208 10.93 2.87 -12.73
N GLY A 209 11.60 3.96 -13.08
CA GLY A 209 10.93 5.20 -13.50
C GLY A 209 10.41 6.06 -12.35
N SER A 210 10.37 5.54 -11.14
CA SER A 210 9.88 6.24 -9.95
C SER A 210 10.87 7.29 -9.44
N LYS A 211 10.37 8.22 -8.59
CA LYS A 211 11.15 9.33 -8.05
C LYS A 211 11.03 9.39 -6.53
N TRP A 212 12.16 9.62 -5.87
CA TRP A 212 12.22 9.96 -4.45
C TRP A 212 12.57 11.42 -4.27
N ILE A 213 11.68 12.19 -3.66
CA ILE A 213 11.80 13.63 -3.49
C ILE A 213 11.80 13.96 -2.00
N ALA A 214 12.95 14.37 -1.47
CA ALA A 214 13.03 14.89 -0.11
C ALA A 214 12.38 16.27 -0.03
N LYS A 215 11.57 16.48 0.98
CA LYS A 215 10.85 17.74 1.20
C LYS A 215 11.04 18.26 2.63
N HIS A 216 11.06 19.57 2.77
CA HIS A 216 11.02 20.21 4.08
C HIS A 216 9.65 20.06 4.74
N SER A 217 9.58 20.10 6.07
CA SER A 217 8.34 19.90 6.83
C SER A 217 7.19 20.84 6.43
N SER A 218 7.50 22.05 5.95
CA SER A 218 6.49 22.99 5.47
C SER A 218 5.72 22.52 4.23
N PHE A 219 6.30 21.63 3.43
CA PHE A 219 5.61 21.02 2.29
C PHE A 219 4.39 20.21 2.73
N PHE A 220 4.50 19.52 3.86
CA PHE A 220 3.46 18.59 4.35
C PHE A 220 2.30 19.30 5.07
N ASN A 221 2.12 20.60 4.83
CA ASN A 221 0.93 21.29 5.29
C ASN A 221 -0.28 20.88 4.45
N PRO A 222 -1.31 20.28 5.05
CA PRO A 222 -2.47 19.75 4.32
C PRO A 222 -3.25 20.81 3.54
N ASN A 223 -3.13 22.06 3.94
CA ASN A 223 -3.78 23.19 3.28
C ASN A 223 -2.91 23.86 2.21
N SER A 224 -1.69 23.36 1.98
CA SER A 224 -0.80 23.95 0.99
C SER A 224 -1.37 23.80 -0.42
N ALA A 225 -1.23 24.84 -1.23
CA ALA A 225 -1.62 24.81 -2.63
C ALA A 225 -0.86 23.72 -3.41
N GLU A 226 0.37 23.41 -2.99
CA GLU A 226 1.20 22.38 -3.61
C GLU A 226 0.61 20.98 -3.38
N ILE A 227 0.19 20.64 -2.18
CA ILE A 227 -0.48 19.37 -1.86
C ILE A 227 -1.80 19.25 -2.64
N LYS A 228 -2.62 20.30 -2.64
CA LYS A 228 -3.89 20.30 -3.41
C LYS A 228 -3.66 20.09 -4.90
N ARG A 229 -2.65 20.72 -5.47
CA ARG A 229 -2.27 20.55 -6.85
C ARG A 229 -1.83 19.09 -7.13
N LEU A 230 -0.96 18.53 -6.30
CA LEU A 230 -0.49 17.15 -6.45
C LEU A 230 -1.65 16.13 -6.43
N ILE A 231 -2.64 16.34 -5.57
CA ILE A 231 -3.82 15.48 -5.52
C ILE A 231 -4.55 15.52 -6.86
N ILE A 232 -4.85 16.72 -7.38
CA ILE A 232 -5.55 16.88 -8.65
C ILE A 232 -4.71 16.29 -9.81
N GLU A 233 -3.41 16.59 -9.87
CA GLU A 233 -2.52 16.07 -10.92
C GLU A 233 -2.41 14.54 -10.90
N THR A 234 -2.46 13.94 -9.71
CA THR A 234 -2.36 12.47 -9.57
C THR A 234 -3.67 11.77 -9.86
N THR A 235 -4.77 12.27 -9.30
CA THR A 235 -6.04 11.54 -9.28
C THR A 235 -7.08 12.08 -10.26
N GLY A 236 -6.91 13.30 -10.74
CA GLY A 236 -7.94 14.01 -11.50
C GLY A 236 -9.15 14.44 -10.66
N VAL A 237 -9.13 14.22 -9.34
CA VAL A 237 -10.24 14.52 -8.42
C VAL A 237 -10.01 15.86 -7.74
N SER A 238 -11.00 16.74 -7.80
CA SER A 238 -11.06 17.97 -7.02
C SER A 238 -12.13 17.86 -5.93
N TYR A 239 -11.84 18.30 -4.73
CA TYR A 239 -12.73 18.27 -3.56
C TYR A 239 -12.60 19.55 -2.73
#